data_e718367cd5e6fcacc677f8d2a7985637
#
_entry.id   e718367cd5e6fcacc677f8d2a7985637
#
_cell.length_a   1.000
_cell.length_b   1.000
_cell.length_c   1.000
_cell.angle_alpha   90.00
_cell.angle_beta   90.00
_cell.angle_gamma   90.00
#
_symmetry.space_group_name_H-M   'P 1'
#
loop_
_entity.id
_entity.type
_entity.pdbx_description
1 polymer ?
#
loop_
_entity_poly.entity_id
_entity_poly.type
_entity_poly.pdbx_seq_one_letter_code
_entity_poly.pdbx_strand_id
1 'polypeptide(L)'
;MSFPKIAFIGAGSTVFMKNIVGDVLQWEALKGVHFSLMDINEQRLLESEMVFKKLVSSLQVQATYSLHTDQKEALREANFVVVAFQIGGFEPCTVTDFEIPKKYGLRQTIADTVGIGAVSYTHLRAHETG
;
A
#
# COMPACT_ATOMS: atom_id res chain seq x y z
N MET A 1 -8.14 13.48 -22.17
CA MET A 1 -7.03 12.70 -21.63
C MET A 1 -7.45 12.09 -20.30
N SER A 2 -7.32 10.78 -20.17
CA SER A 2 -7.73 10.10 -18.94
C SER A 2 -6.59 10.08 -17.93
N PHE A 3 -6.96 10.18 -16.66
CA PHE A 3 -6.00 10.06 -15.56
C PHE A 3 -5.73 8.59 -15.25
N PRO A 4 -4.54 8.25 -14.73
CA PRO A 4 -4.25 6.87 -14.36
C PRO A 4 -5.08 6.42 -13.16
N LYS A 5 -5.20 5.12 -13.01
CA LYS A 5 -5.82 4.51 -11.83
C LYS A 5 -4.72 3.89 -10.99
N ILE A 6 -4.69 4.23 -9.71
CA ILE A 6 -3.70 3.73 -8.76
C ILE A 6 -4.41 2.85 -7.74
N ALA A 7 -4.03 1.59 -7.65
CA ALA A 7 -4.54 0.68 -6.64
C ALA A 7 -3.62 0.76 -5.42
N PHE A 8 -4.20 0.97 -4.24
CA PHE A 8 -3.47 1.04 -2.99
C PHE A 8 -3.87 -0.16 -2.14
N ILE A 9 -3.01 -1.16 -2.10
CA ILE A 9 -3.24 -2.40 -1.37
C ILE A 9 -2.67 -2.25 0.04
N GLY A 10 -3.55 -2.36 1.05
CA GLY A 10 -3.19 -2.07 2.42
C GLY A 10 -3.52 -0.63 2.80
N ALA A 11 -4.58 -0.08 2.23
CA ALA A 11 -4.96 1.33 2.44
C ALA A 11 -5.34 1.63 3.89
N GLY A 12 -5.59 0.61 4.72
CA GLY A 12 -5.82 0.81 6.14
C GLY A 12 -4.60 1.32 6.90
N SER A 13 -3.43 1.30 6.29
CA SER A 13 -2.23 1.94 6.81
C SER A 13 -2.34 3.47 6.59
N THR A 14 -3.14 4.11 7.41
CA THR A 14 -3.67 5.46 7.19
C THR A 14 -2.60 6.52 7.03
N VAL A 15 -1.56 6.51 7.88
CA VAL A 15 -0.48 7.51 7.80
C VAL A 15 0.30 7.37 6.50
N PHE A 16 0.64 6.13 6.14
CA PHE A 16 1.39 5.85 4.93
C PHE A 16 0.57 6.23 3.69
N MET A 17 -0.69 5.85 3.67
CA MET A 17 -1.63 6.19 2.60
C MET A 17 -1.74 7.71 2.44
N LYS A 18 -1.90 8.44 3.55
CA LYS A 18 -2.00 9.89 3.54
C LYS A 18 -0.76 10.54 2.91
N ASN A 19 0.42 10.08 3.30
CA ASN A 19 1.67 10.65 2.80
C ASN A 19 1.84 10.42 1.30
N ILE A 20 1.59 9.20 0.84
CA ILE A 20 1.75 8.86 -0.57
C ILE A 20 0.70 9.56 -1.43
N VAL A 21 -0.55 9.51 -1.03
CA VAL A 21 -1.63 10.18 -1.76
C VAL A 21 -1.40 11.68 -1.80
N GLY A 22 -0.98 12.27 -0.70
CA GLY A 22 -0.68 13.69 -0.64
C GLY A 22 0.42 14.09 -1.60
N ASP A 23 1.48 13.31 -1.68
CA ASP A 23 2.58 13.56 -2.61
C ASP A 23 2.12 13.43 -4.06
N VAL A 24 1.36 12.39 -4.38
CA VAL A 24 0.85 12.16 -5.73
C VAL A 24 -0.04 13.32 -6.18
N LEU A 25 -0.93 13.78 -5.32
CA LEU A 25 -1.91 14.81 -5.68
C LEU A 25 -1.29 16.21 -5.80
N GLN A 26 -0.05 16.40 -5.40
CA GLN A 26 0.66 17.66 -5.62
C GLN A 26 1.10 17.84 -7.08
N TRP A 27 1.14 16.78 -7.85
CA TRP A 27 1.50 16.85 -9.27
C TRP A 27 0.28 17.23 -10.09
N GLU A 28 0.42 18.29 -10.88
CA GLU A 28 -0.67 18.80 -11.70
C GLU A 28 -1.27 17.72 -12.60
N ALA A 29 -0.41 16.89 -13.18
CA ALA A 29 -0.84 15.82 -14.09
C ALA A 29 -1.62 14.70 -13.38
N LEU A 30 -1.61 14.65 -12.06
CA LEU A 30 -2.22 13.55 -11.30
C LEU A 30 -3.38 14.02 -10.41
N LYS A 31 -3.81 15.27 -10.52
CA LYS A 31 -4.86 15.82 -9.65
C LYS A 31 -6.23 15.17 -9.85
N GLY A 32 -6.49 14.55 -10.98
CA GLY A 32 -7.74 13.84 -11.26
C GLY A 32 -7.63 12.34 -11.24
N VAL A 33 -6.57 11.80 -10.63
CA VAL A 33 -6.34 10.37 -10.58
C VAL A 33 -7.41 9.64 -9.76
N HIS A 34 -7.69 8.39 -10.11
CA HIS A 34 -8.59 7.55 -9.34
C HIS A 34 -7.78 6.60 -8.45
N PHE A 35 -8.07 6.60 -7.15
CA PHE A 35 -7.45 5.70 -6.20
C PHE A 35 -8.41 4.56 -5.86
N SER A 36 -7.94 3.33 -6.04
CA SER A 36 -8.63 2.13 -5.64
C SER A 36 -8.04 1.70 -4.29
N LEU A 37 -8.75 2.00 -3.20
CA LEU A 37 -8.26 1.75 -1.84
C LEU A 37 -8.72 0.39 -1.36
N MET A 38 -7.81 -0.48 -1.02
CA MET A 38 -8.11 -1.85 -0.60
C MET A 38 -7.48 -2.18 0.74
N ASP A 39 -8.28 -2.79 1.62
CA ASP A 39 -7.78 -3.38 2.86
C ASP A 39 -8.74 -4.49 3.28
N ILE A 40 -8.22 -5.52 3.94
CA ILE A 40 -9.05 -6.58 4.49
C ILE A 40 -9.77 -6.13 5.77
N ASN A 41 -9.28 -5.10 6.42
CA ASN A 41 -9.89 -4.53 7.62
C ASN A 41 -10.78 -3.36 7.23
N GLU A 42 -12.09 -3.60 7.21
CA GLU A 42 -13.07 -2.60 6.79
C GLU A 42 -13.05 -1.34 7.65
N GLN A 43 -12.85 -1.49 8.95
CA GLN A 43 -12.85 -0.35 9.86
C GLN A 43 -11.68 0.59 9.56
N ARG A 44 -10.50 0.04 9.34
CA ARG A 44 -9.33 0.84 8.96
C ARG A 44 -9.51 1.47 7.60
N LEU A 45 -10.15 0.75 6.69
CA LEU A 45 -10.45 1.27 5.37
C LEU A 45 -11.37 2.49 5.44
N LEU A 46 -12.38 2.46 6.30
CA LEU A 46 -13.27 3.60 6.50
C LEU A 46 -12.55 4.79 7.14
N GLU A 47 -11.63 4.54 8.05
CA GLU A 47 -10.80 5.60 8.63
C GLU A 47 -9.94 6.26 7.56
N SER A 48 -9.36 5.46 6.68
CA SER A 48 -8.56 5.97 5.56
C SER A 48 -9.41 6.75 4.58
N GLU A 49 -10.66 6.35 4.37
CA GLU A 49 -11.60 7.10 3.55
C GLU A 49 -11.80 8.51 4.08
N MET A 50 -12.00 8.65 5.39
CA MET A 50 -12.17 9.96 6.01
C MET A 50 -10.95 10.84 5.79
N VAL A 51 -9.76 10.26 5.95
CA VAL A 51 -8.51 11.00 5.73
C VAL A 51 -8.37 11.40 4.26
N PHE A 52 -8.71 10.50 3.35
CA PHE A 52 -8.65 10.77 1.91
C PHE A 52 -9.57 11.94 1.53
N LYS A 53 -10.81 11.93 2.04
CA LYS A 53 -11.78 13.00 1.78
C LYS A 53 -11.26 14.36 2.27
N LYS A 54 -10.68 14.39 3.46
CA LYS A 54 -10.10 15.62 4.00
C LYS A 54 -8.95 16.12 3.16
N LEU A 55 -8.12 15.20 2.68
CA LEU A 55 -6.97 15.53 1.87
C LEU A 55 -7.39 16.13 0.53
N VAL A 56 -8.35 15.50 -0.15
CA VAL A 56 -8.88 16.00 -1.42
C VAL A 56 -9.51 17.38 -1.26
N SER A 57 -10.27 17.56 -0.19
CA SER A 57 -10.92 18.85 0.10
C SER A 57 -9.88 19.94 0.40
N SER A 58 -8.86 19.59 1.18
CA SER A 58 -7.79 20.53 1.56
C SER A 58 -6.97 20.97 0.35
N LEU A 59 -6.66 20.05 -0.56
CA LEU A 59 -5.87 20.32 -1.75
C LEU A 59 -6.68 20.86 -2.91
N GLN A 60 -8.01 20.87 -2.78
CA GLN A 60 -8.93 21.33 -3.83
C GLN A 60 -8.71 20.64 -5.18
N VAL A 61 -8.50 19.32 -5.14
CA VAL A 61 -8.30 18.50 -6.32
C VAL A 61 -9.56 17.70 -6.65
N GLN A 62 -9.62 17.11 -7.84
CA GLN A 62 -10.77 16.33 -8.32
C GLN A 62 -10.51 14.83 -8.30
N ALA A 63 -9.58 14.36 -7.48
CA ALA A 63 -9.30 12.96 -7.36
C ALA A 63 -10.53 12.19 -6.86
N THR A 64 -10.74 11.00 -7.41
CA THR A 64 -11.82 10.12 -7.00
C THR A 64 -11.24 8.88 -6.34
N TYR A 65 -12.10 8.10 -5.69
CA TYR A 65 -11.66 6.87 -5.02
C TYR A 65 -12.77 5.84 -5.02
N SER A 66 -12.38 4.59 -4.80
CA SER A 66 -13.30 3.50 -4.52
C SER A 66 -12.70 2.64 -3.41
N LEU A 67 -13.58 1.99 -2.62
CA LEU A 67 -13.17 1.17 -1.49
C LEU A 67 -13.40 -0.29 -1.84
N HIS A 68 -12.44 -1.13 -1.51
CA HIS A 68 -12.50 -2.55 -1.81
C HIS A 68 -11.97 -3.38 -0.65
N THR A 69 -12.59 -4.53 -0.41
CA THR A 69 -12.05 -5.54 0.49
C THR A 69 -11.49 -6.73 -0.30
N ASP A 70 -11.70 -6.74 -1.61
CA ASP A 70 -11.21 -7.76 -2.52
C ASP A 70 -10.08 -7.20 -3.38
N GLN A 71 -8.93 -7.86 -3.34
CA GLN A 71 -7.76 -7.43 -4.07
C GLN A 71 -7.97 -7.42 -5.59
N LYS A 72 -8.67 -8.41 -6.12
CA LYS A 72 -8.93 -8.51 -7.56
C LYS A 72 -9.73 -7.31 -8.07
N GLU A 73 -10.76 -6.93 -7.32
CA GLU A 73 -11.58 -5.78 -7.70
C GLU A 73 -10.77 -4.48 -7.62
N ALA A 74 -9.92 -4.35 -6.60
CA ALA A 74 -9.09 -3.16 -6.45
C ALA A 74 -8.07 -3.02 -7.57
N LEU A 75 -7.53 -4.14 -8.06
CA LEU A 75 -6.51 -4.14 -9.10
C LEU A 75 -7.06 -4.00 -10.51
N ARG A 76 -8.37 -4.11 -10.69
CA ARG A 76 -8.98 -4.07 -12.01
C ARG A 76 -8.65 -2.74 -12.72
N GLU A 77 -8.04 -2.85 -13.89
CA GLU A 77 -7.67 -1.71 -14.73
C GLU A 77 -6.70 -0.72 -14.07
N ALA A 78 -6.02 -1.14 -13.01
CA ALA A 78 -5.04 -0.28 -12.35
C ALA A 78 -3.80 -0.12 -13.22
N ASN A 79 -3.32 1.12 -13.33
CA ASN A 79 -2.08 1.43 -14.05
C ASN A 79 -0.87 1.31 -13.13
N PHE A 80 -1.05 1.60 -11.85
CA PHE A 80 0.00 1.51 -10.83
C PHE A 80 -0.55 0.86 -9.58
N VAL A 81 0.32 0.18 -8.83
CA VAL A 81 -0.05 -0.47 -7.58
C VAL A 81 0.93 -0.05 -6.49
N VAL A 82 0.37 0.41 -5.37
CA VAL A 82 1.16 0.70 -4.16
C VAL A 82 0.80 -0.36 -3.13
N VAL A 83 1.80 -1.00 -2.56
CA VAL A 83 1.62 -2.06 -1.55
C VAL A 83 2.10 -1.54 -0.21
N ALA A 84 1.20 -1.55 0.78
CA ALA A 84 1.47 -1.02 2.11
C ALA A 84 1.00 -1.98 3.21
N PHE A 85 1.14 -3.27 2.98
CA PHE A 85 0.77 -4.26 3.98
C PHE A 85 1.92 -5.25 4.17
N GLN A 86 1.79 -6.06 5.22
CA GLN A 86 2.79 -7.07 5.55
C GLN A 86 2.12 -8.44 5.67
N ILE A 87 2.70 -9.43 4.98
CA ILE A 87 2.22 -10.81 5.07
C ILE A 87 2.53 -11.35 6.47
N GLY A 88 1.50 -11.88 7.14
CA GLY A 88 1.64 -12.46 8.45
C GLY A 88 1.82 -11.46 9.59
N GLY A 89 1.84 -10.16 9.28
CA GLY A 89 1.99 -9.10 10.28
C GLY A 89 3.37 -9.04 10.90
N PHE A 90 3.51 -8.29 12.00
CA PHE A 90 4.77 -8.15 12.70
C PHE A 90 5.21 -9.46 13.32
N GLU A 91 4.29 -10.17 13.98
CA GLU A 91 4.53 -11.51 14.51
C GLU A 91 3.59 -12.48 13.79
N PRO A 92 4.10 -13.62 13.23
CA PRO A 92 5.52 -14.03 13.33
C PRO A 92 6.44 -13.54 12.22
N CYS A 93 5.90 -12.99 11.11
CA CYS A 93 6.71 -12.81 9.91
C CYS A 93 7.85 -11.80 10.03
N THR A 94 7.61 -10.62 10.58
CA THR A 94 8.68 -9.63 10.75
C THR A 94 9.74 -10.14 11.72
N VAL A 95 9.30 -10.72 12.86
CA VAL A 95 10.22 -11.28 13.84
C VAL A 95 11.07 -12.38 13.20
N THR A 96 10.44 -13.27 12.43
CA THR A 96 11.14 -14.36 11.76
C THR A 96 12.16 -13.84 10.75
N ASP A 97 11.79 -12.84 9.95
CA ASP A 97 12.68 -12.25 8.96
C ASP A 97 13.95 -11.66 9.59
N PHE A 98 13.87 -11.18 10.83
CA PHE A 98 15.03 -10.66 11.56
C PHE A 98 15.77 -11.75 12.32
N GLU A 99 15.06 -12.72 12.92
CA GLU A 99 15.65 -13.75 13.75
C GLU A 99 16.45 -14.79 12.96
N ILE A 100 15.96 -15.19 11.80
CA ILE A 100 16.65 -16.21 10.99
C ILE A 100 18.04 -15.75 10.55
N PRO A 101 18.21 -14.56 9.94
CA PRO A 101 19.54 -14.08 9.60
C PRO A 101 20.46 -13.95 10.80
N LYS A 102 19.93 -13.60 11.97
CA LYS A 102 20.68 -13.46 13.21
C LYS A 102 21.32 -14.77 13.64
N LYS A 103 20.64 -15.90 13.42
CA LYS A 103 21.18 -17.22 13.71
C LYS A 103 22.43 -17.55 12.89
N TYR A 104 22.56 -16.94 11.74
CA TYR A 104 23.70 -17.11 10.85
C TYR A 104 24.74 -15.99 10.96
N GLY A 105 24.63 -15.17 12.01
CA GLY A 105 25.56 -14.08 12.24
C GLY A 105 25.38 -12.88 11.32
N LEU A 106 24.22 -12.77 10.68
CA LEU A 106 23.93 -11.68 9.77
C LEU A 106 23.05 -10.62 10.44
N ARG A 107 23.32 -9.37 10.13
CA ARG A 107 22.56 -8.25 10.66
C ARG A 107 21.54 -7.78 9.61
N GLN A 108 20.28 -7.98 9.93
CA GLN A 108 19.19 -7.57 9.04
C GLN A 108 18.75 -6.14 9.34
N THR A 109 18.57 -5.34 8.29
CA THR A 109 18.00 -4.00 8.39
C THR A 109 16.60 -3.98 7.78
N ILE A 110 15.83 -2.93 8.07
CA ILE A 110 14.50 -2.79 7.50
C ILE A 110 14.63 -2.35 6.03
N ALA A 111 14.72 -3.32 5.14
CA ALA A 111 14.82 -3.08 3.70
C ALA A 111 14.31 -4.28 2.92
N ASP A 112 13.33 -4.07 2.09
CA ASP A 112 12.64 -5.13 1.35
C ASP A 112 13.56 -5.90 0.41
N THR A 113 14.54 -5.22 -0.14
CA THR A 113 15.36 -5.76 -1.23
C THR A 113 16.82 -5.92 -0.90
N VAL A 114 17.26 -5.50 0.29
CA VAL A 114 18.67 -5.47 0.66
C VAL A 114 19.06 -6.62 1.59
N GLY A 115 18.18 -7.04 2.48
CA GLY A 115 18.47 -8.11 3.44
C GLY A 115 18.01 -9.46 2.93
N ILE A 116 18.82 -10.49 3.15
CA ILE A 116 18.46 -11.86 2.74
C ILE A 116 17.32 -12.43 3.59
N GLY A 117 17.02 -11.79 4.72
CA GLY A 117 15.93 -12.21 5.59
C GLY A 117 14.54 -11.72 5.18
N ALA A 118 14.43 -10.90 4.14
CA ALA A 118 13.14 -10.34 3.70
C ALA A 118 12.34 -11.34 2.87
N VAL A 119 12.03 -12.49 3.44
CA VAL A 119 11.43 -13.63 2.73
C VAL A 119 9.93 -13.47 2.57
N SER A 120 9.24 -12.94 3.58
CA SER A 120 7.78 -12.78 3.52
C SER A 120 7.35 -11.86 2.38
N TYR A 121 8.10 -10.79 2.14
CA TYR A 121 7.83 -9.86 1.05
C TYR A 121 8.07 -10.49 -0.32
N THR A 122 9.12 -11.27 -0.45
CA THR A 122 9.43 -12.01 -1.68
C THR A 122 8.30 -12.98 -2.02
N HIS A 123 7.73 -13.64 -1.00
CA HIS A 123 6.62 -14.56 -1.18
C HIS A 123 5.37 -13.85 -1.72
N LEU A 124 5.08 -12.66 -1.24
CA LEU A 124 3.98 -11.85 -1.75
C LEU A 124 4.12 -11.56 -3.23
N ARG A 125 5.32 -11.17 -3.66
CA ARG A 125 5.59 -10.88 -5.06
C ARG A 125 5.35 -12.08 -5.97
N ALA A 126 5.74 -13.26 -5.54
CA ALA A 126 5.53 -14.48 -6.31
C ALA A 126 4.04 -14.76 -6.52
N HIS A 127 3.21 -14.46 -5.54
CA HIS A 127 1.76 -14.64 -5.64
C HIS A 127 1.09 -13.58 -6.51
N GLU A 128 1.60 -12.37 -6.53
CA GLU A 128 1.03 -11.29 -7.34
C GLU A 128 1.27 -11.49 -8.83
N THR A 129 2.35 -12.11 -9.21
CA THR A 129 2.70 -12.32 -10.62
C THR A 129 2.12 -13.60 -11.21
N GLY A 130 1.54 -14.43 -10.38
CA GLY A 130 0.99 -15.71 -10.79
C GLY A 130 -0.45 -15.69 -11.23
#